data_d6dd1ab5ee8e9135b671f76717e6baac
#
_entry.id   d6dd1ab5ee8e9135b671f76717e6baac
#
_cell.length_a   1.000
_cell.length_b   1.000
_cell.length_c   1.000
_cell.angle_alpha   90.00
_cell.angle_beta   90.00
_cell.angle_gamma   90.00
#
_symmetry.space_group_name_H-M   'P 1'
#
loop_
_entity.id
_entity.type
_entity.pdbx_description
1 polymer ?
#
loop_
_entity_poly.entity_id
_entity_poly.type
_entity_poly.pdbx_seq_one_letter_code
_entity_poly.pdbx_strand_id
1 'polypeptide(L)'
;TVPFTHRIGLEWCYLLGDFGVRIEGRAGVVTAPVRELSFGDIVPQGLPFYGGNITYHLPVSIGANGAVVHIPHYRGALVAVEKDGKRLGETTFAPYDLEVGQTDSIDLVLFGNRVNTFGAVHMVGEDDRFLNPGSWRTQDDGWSEEYVLQKVGILSAPVIVLNK
;
A
#
# COMPACT_ATOMS: atom_id res chain seq x y z
N THR A 1 -6.29 31.84 -14.40
CA THR A 1 -5.25 32.64 -13.69
C THR A 1 -5.92 33.52 -12.67
N VAL A 2 -5.39 33.54 -11.46
CA VAL A 2 -5.82 34.44 -10.38
C VAL A 2 -4.63 35.27 -9.93
N PRO A 3 -4.82 36.54 -9.49
CA PRO A 3 -3.74 37.31 -8.95
C PRO A 3 -3.17 36.67 -7.68
N PHE A 4 -1.86 36.58 -7.58
CA PHE A 4 -1.21 36.11 -6.36
C PHE A 4 -1.38 37.15 -5.25
N THR A 5 -1.99 36.78 -4.14
CA THR A 5 -2.22 37.62 -2.98
C THR A 5 -1.82 36.88 -1.69
N HIS A 6 -1.73 37.58 -0.57
CA HIS A 6 -1.41 36.97 0.73
C HIS A 6 -2.45 35.92 1.22
N ARG A 7 -3.60 35.80 0.55
CA ARG A 7 -4.64 34.81 0.82
C ARG A 7 -4.57 33.60 -0.10
N ILE A 8 -3.68 33.60 -1.08
CA ILE A 8 -3.53 32.52 -2.07
C ILE A 8 -2.14 31.94 -1.88
N GLY A 9 -2.07 30.68 -1.43
CA GLY A 9 -0.85 29.90 -1.36
C GLY A 9 -0.51 29.26 -2.72
N LEU A 10 0.73 28.83 -2.86
CA LEU A 10 1.10 27.86 -3.88
C LEU A 10 0.67 26.49 -3.37
N GLU A 11 -0.22 25.85 -4.10
CA GLU A 11 -0.69 24.51 -3.75
C GLU A 11 0.00 23.47 -4.61
N TRP A 12 0.10 22.26 -4.08
CA TRP A 12 0.64 21.13 -4.79
C TRP A 12 -0.29 20.73 -5.93
N CYS A 13 0.28 20.45 -7.09
CA CYS A 13 -0.45 19.94 -8.23
C CYS A 13 -0.30 18.41 -8.28
N TYR A 14 -1.40 17.71 -8.40
CA TYR A 14 -1.41 16.26 -8.51
C TYR A 14 -1.89 15.84 -9.90
N LEU A 15 -1.19 14.89 -10.50
CA LEU A 15 -1.62 14.23 -11.73
C LEU A 15 -2.37 12.95 -11.32
N LEU A 16 -3.64 12.86 -11.75
CA LEU A 16 -4.52 11.71 -11.47
C LEU A 16 -4.85 10.99 -12.77
N GLY A 17 -4.88 9.67 -12.76
CA GLY A 17 -5.26 8.84 -13.90
C GLY A 17 -4.82 7.40 -13.75
N ASP A 18 -5.18 6.60 -14.77
CA ASP A 18 -4.79 5.19 -14.86
C ASP A 18 -3.39 5.07 -15.49
N PHE A 19 -2.37 5.25 -14.68
CA PHE A 19 -0.98 5.11 -15.12
C PHE A 19 -0.11 4.53 -14.00
N GLY A 20 0.98 3.90 -14.39
CA GLY A 20 2.06 3.56 -13.47
C GLY A 20 3.05 4.70 -13.34
N VAL A 21 3.91 4.62 -12.33
CA VAL A 21 5.01 5.57 -12.13
C VAL A 21 6.30 4.81 -11.82
N ARG A 22 7.39 5.20 -12.48
CA ARG A 22 8.73 4.74 -12.15
C ARG A 22 9.50 5.90 -11.52
N ILE A 23 10.12 5.62 -10.37
CA ILE A 23 10.98 6.61 -9.70
C ILE A 23 12.39 6.52 -10.27
N GLU A 24 12.93 7.67 -10.66
CA GLU A 24 14.30 7.87 -11.15
C GLU A 24 14.92 9.03 -10.37
N GLY A 25 15.56 8.70 -9.25
CA GLY A 25 16.10 9.68 -8.31
C GLY A 25 15.00 10.63 -7.79
N ARG A 26 15.06 11.88 -8.20
CA ARG A 26 14.07 12.91 -7.84
C ARG A 26 12.90 13.06 -8.83
N ALA A 27 12.84 12.23 -9.86
CA ALA A 27 11.82 12.32 -10.88
C ALA A 27 10.86 11.12 -10.80
N GLY A 28 9.56 11.41 -10.95
CA GLY A 28 8.54 10.39 -11.21
C GLY A 28 8.24 10.36 -12.71
N VAL A 29 8.50 9.23 -13.35
CA VAL A 29 8.25 9.04 -14.79
C VAL A 29 6.94 8.28 -14.95
N VAL A 30 5.96 8.90 -15.62
CA VAL A 30 4.68 8.26 -15.94
C VAL A 30 4.90 7.11 -16.92
N THR A 31 4.33 5.97 -16.63
CA THR A 31 4.41 4.74 -17.43
C THR A 31 3.01 4.21 -17.79
N ALA A 32 2.97 3.15 -18.57
CA ALA A 32 1.70 2.46 -18.84
C ALA A 32 1.01 2.00 -17.55
N PRO A 33 -0.34 1.84 -17.55
CA PRO A 33 -1.06 1.33 -16.41
C PRO A 33 -0.53 -0.02 -15.93
N VAL A 34 -0.39 -0.18 -14.62
CA VAL A 34 -0.06 -1.46 -13.99
C VAL A 34 -1.28 -2.37 -14.08
N ARG A 35 -1.11 -3.55 -14.68
CA ARG A 35 -2.19 -4.54 -14.89
C ARG A 35 -2.11 -5.73 -13.97
N GLU A 36 -0.92 -6.02 -13.49
CA GLU A 36 -0.64 -7.19 -12.65
C GLU A 36 0.28 -6.78 -11.50
N LEU A 37 0.05 -7.34 -10.32
CA LEU A 37 0.87 -7.15 -9.14
C LEU A 37 1.20 -8.51 -8.54
N SER A 38 2.44 -8.66 -8.12
CA SER A 38 2.86 -9.78 -7.27
C SER A 38 2.78 -9.40 -5.80
N PHE A 39 2.80 -10.41 -4.92
CA PHE A 39 3.11 -10.16 -3.52
C PHE A 39 4.48 -9.49 -3.40
N GLY A 40 4.60 -8.57 -2.45
CA GLY A 40 5.79 -7.76 -2.27
C GLY A 40 5.45 -6.27 -2.21
N ASP A 41 6.49 -5.47 -2.22
CA ASP A 41 6.38 -4.01 -2.26
C ASP A 41 5.86 -3.55 -3.63
N ILE A 42 4.78 -2.77 -3.64
CA ILE A 42 4.17 -2.23 -4.86
C ILE A 42 4.91 -1.01 -5.43
N VAL A 43 5.77 -0.39 -4.63
CA VAL A 43 6.56 0.78 -5.06
C VAL A 43 7.39 0.47 -6.31
N PRO A 44 8.26 -0.55 -6.32
CA PRO A 44 9.02 -0.92 -7.52
C PRO A 44 8.15 -1.57 -8.61
N GLN A 45 6.92 -1.96 -8.31
CA GLN A 45 5.98 -2.53 -9.27
C GLN A 45 5.18 -1.47 -10.05
N GLY A 46 5.56 -0.19 -9.91
CA GLY A 46 4.97 0.90 -10.67
C GLY A 46 3.86 1.67 -9.96
N LEU A 47 3.63 1.44 -8.68
CA LEU A 47 2.60 2.09 -7.87
C LEU A 47 3.17 2.84 -6.64
N PRO A 48 4.22 3.66 -6.79
CA PRO A 48 4.89 4.30 -5.65
C PRO A 48 3.99 5.24 -4.85
N PHE A 49 3.01 5.86 -5.48
CA PHE A 49 2.13 6.86 -4.86
C PHE A 49 0.68 6.38 -4.72
N TYR A 50 0.42 5.09 -4.96
CA TYR A 50 -0.93 4.56 -4.87
C TYR A 50 -1.36 4.40 -3.42
N GLY A 51 -2.46 5.05 -3.05
CA GLY A 51 -3.02 5.03 -1.70
C GLY A 51 -4.40 4.37 -1.60
N GLY A 52 -4.85 3.70 -2.66
CA GLY A 52 -6.10 2.96 -2.68
C GLY A 52 -5.97 1.52 -2.18
N ASN A 53 -7.09 0.80 -2.17
CA ASN A 53 -7.11 -0.61 -1.81
C ASN A 53 -6.61 -1.49 -2.97
N ILE A 54 -5.98 -2.61 -2.63
CA ILE A 54 -5.49 -3.60 -3.59
C ILE A 54 -6.14 -4.94 -3.28
N THR A 55 -6.77 -5.53 -4.27
CA THR A 55 -7.35 -6.87 -4.16
C THR A 55 -6.47 -7.89 -4.88
N TYR A 56 -6.03 -8.90 -4.14
CA TYR A 56 -5.31 -10.06 -4.67
C TYR A 56 -6.29 -11.22 -4.79
N HIS A 57 -6.61 -11.63 -6.00
CA HIS A 57 -7.49 -12.76 -6.27
C HIS A 57 -6.69 -14.07 -6.21
N LEU A 58 -7.03 -14.94 -5.26
CA LEU A 58 -6.32 -16.19 -5.03
C LEU A 58 -7.23 -17.38 -5.31
N PRO A 59 -6.92 -18.19 -6.34
CA PRO A 59 -7.50 -19.51 -6.44
C PRO A 59 -6.95 -20.39 -5.31
N VAL A 60 -7.84 -21.02 -4.56
CA VAL A 60 -7.49 -21.91 -3.44
C VAL A 60 -8.33 -23.17 -3.49
N SER A 61 -7.98 -24.18 -2.71
CA SER A 61 -8.81 -25.36 -2.53
C SER A 61 -8.89 -25.68 -1.04
N ILE A 62 -9.89 -25.12 -0.39
CA ILE A 62 -10.15 -25.29 1.05
C ILE A 62 -11.35 -26.21 1.21
N GLY A 63 -11.14 -27.38 1.82
CA GLY A 63 -12.17 -28.39 2.07
C GLY A 63 -13.12 -28.04 3.22
N ALA A 64 -14.00 -28.99 3.54
CA ALA A 64 -15.06 -28.79 4.53
C ALA A 64 -14.57 -28.42 5.95
N ASN A 65 -13.36 -28.83 6.30
CA ASN A 65 -12.78 -28.52 7.61
C ASN A 65 -12.24 -27.09 7.71
N GLY A 66 -12.21 -26.33 6.57
CA GLY A 66 -11.69 -24.99 6.54
C GLY A 66 -10.16 -24.90 6.56
N ALA A 67 -9.65 -23.71 6.72
CA ALA A 67 -8.23 -23.40 6.80
C ALA A 67 -7.98 -22.13 7.61
N VAL A 68 -6.75 -21.95 8.04
CA VAL A 68 -6.24 -20.69 8.56
C VAL A 68 -5.41 -20.01 7.47
N VAL A 69 -5.76 -18.79 7.14
CA VAL A 69 -4.97 -17.92 6.24
C VAL A 69 -4.09 -17.04 7.14
N HIS A 70 -2.79 -17.26 7.07
CA HIS A 70 -1.77 -16.49 7.79
C HIS A 70 -1.13 -15.48 6.85
N ILE A 71 -1.10 -14.20 7.24
CA ILE A 71 -0.51 -13.11 6.47
C ILE A 71 0.74 -12.60 7.23
N PRO A 72 1.93 -13.14 6.95
CA PRO A 72 3.09 -12.94 7.81
C PRO A 72 3.59 -11.50 7.84
N HIS A 73 3.46 -10.77 6.74
CA HIS A 73 3.96 -9.40 6.67
C HIS A 73 3.24 -8.58 5.61
N TYR A 74 2.66 -7.48 6.01
CA TYR A 74 2.09 -6.47 5.12
C TYR A 74 2.38 -5.04 5.59
N ARG A 75 2.27 -4.10 4.68
CA ARG A 75 2.31 -2.66 4.93
C ARG A 75 1.10 -2.00 4.27
N GLY A 76 0.17 -1.59 5.08
CA GLY A 76 -1.12 -1.01 4.76
C GLY A 76 -1.88 -0.78 6.06
N ALA A 77 -3.14 -0.41 6.00
CA ALA A 77 -3.95 -0.20 7.20
C ALA A 77 -4.38 -1.54 7.83
N LEU A 78 -4.90 -2.45 7.00
CA LEU A 78 -5.28 -3.82 7.39
C LEU A 78 -5.38 -4.69 6.13
N VAL A 79 -5.49 -6.01 6.31
CA VAL A 79 -5.88 -6.94 5.25
C VAL A 79 -7.20 -7.60 5.62
N ALA A 80 -8.17 -7.57 4.71
CA ALA A 80 -9.40 -8.33 4.81
C ALA A 80 -9.35 -9.56 3.90
N VAL A 81 -10.02 -10.64 4.31
CA VAL A 81 -10.32 -11.79 3.46
C VAL A 81 -11.78 -11.69 3.03
N GLU A 82 -12.00 -11.76 1.73
CA GLU A 82 -13.34 -11.68 1.14
C GLU A 82 -13.58 -12.86 0.20
N LYS A 83 -14.84 -13.18 -0.02
CA LYS A 83 -15.33 -14.13 -1.02
C LYS A 83 -16.58 -13.55 -1.68
N ASP A 84 -16.56 -13.44 -3.00
CA ASP A 84 -17.69 -12.91 -3.79
C ASP A 84 -18.18 -11.53 -3.28
N GLY A 85 -17.24 -10.67 -2.89
CA GLY A 85 -17.52 -9.35 -2.32
C GLY A 85 -18.04 -9.35 -0.88
N LYS A 86 -18.14 -10.53 -0.24
CA LYS A 86 -18.52 -10.65 1.17
C LYS A 86 -17.29 -10.81 2.03
N ARG A 87 -17.14 -9.94 3.03
CA ARG A 87 -16.07 -10.03 4.02
C ARG A 87 -16.23 -11.24 4.92
N LEU A 88 -15.19 -12.05 4.99
CA LEU A 88 -15.10 -13.22 5.88
C LEU A 88 -14.41 -12.87 7.21
N GLY A 89 -13.43 -11.96 7.15
CA GLY A 89 -12.71 -11.48 8.32
C GLY A 89 -11.65 -10.46 7.94
N GLU A 90 -10.97 -9.92 8.95
CA GLU A 90 -9.90 -8.94 8.76
C GLU A 90 -8.82 -9.07 9.83
N THR A 91 -7.58 -8.70 9.47
CA THR A 91 -6.44 -8.73 10.38
C THR A 91 -6.01 -7.31 10.74
N THR A 92 -6.24 -6.91 11.98
CA THR A 92 -5.79 -5.60 12.49
C THR A 92 -4.61 -5.73 13.44
N PHE A 93 -4.50 -6.87 14.13
CA PHE A 93 -3.47 -7.13 15.12
C PHE A 93 -2.88 -8.53 14.93
N ALA A 94 -1.63 -8.72 15.36
CA ALA A 94 -0.99 -10.03 15.36
C ALA A 94 -1.61 -10.97 16.42
N PRO A 95 -1.66 -12.28 16.15
CA PRO A 95 -1.24 -12.92 14.90
C PRO A 95 -2.20 -12.57 13.77
N TYR A 96 -1.64 -12.41 12.56
CA TYR A 96 -2.44 -12.05 11.38
C TYR A 96 -3.05 -13.32 10.75
N ASP A 97 -3.86 -14.01 11.53
CA ASP A 97 -4.49 -15.29 11.19
C ASP A 97 -6.00 -15.10 11.03
N LEU A 98 -6.56 -15.70 9.98
CA LEU A 98 -7.99 -15.69 9.71
C LEU A 98 -8.49 -17.09 9.39
N GLU A 99 -9.52 -17.51 10.11
CA GLU A 99 -10.22 -18.75 9.79
C GLU A 99 -11.12 -18.56 8.57
N VAL A 100 -11.00 -19.46 7.61
CA VAL A 100 -11.78 -19.48 6.37
C VAL A 100 -12.42 -20.85 6.20
N GLY A 101 -13.71 -20.89 5.97
CA GLY A 101 -14.45 -22.12 5.69
C GLY A 101 -14.17 -22.66 4.28
N GLN A 102 -14.93 -23.66 3.90
CA GLN A 102 -14.82 -24.30 2.57
C GLN A 102 -14.98 -23.26 1.45
N THR A 103 -14.01 -23.21 0.55
CA THR A 103 -14.03 -22.32 -0.62
C THR A 103 -13.02 -22.74 -1.68
N ASP A 104 -13.24 -22.32 -2.93
CA ASP A 104 -12.35 -22.49 -4.08
C ASP A 104 -11.56 -21.23 -4.45
N SER A 105 -11.89 -20.11 -3.84
CA SER A 105 -11.20 -18.84 -4.04
C SER A 105 -11.37 -17.92 -2.83
N ILE A 106 -10.40 -17.05 -2.63
CA ILE A 106 -10.47 -15.93 -1.67
C ILE A 106 -9.86 -14.70 -2.30
N ASP A 107 -10.35 -13.55 -1.88
CA ASP A 107 -9.77 -12.25 -2.17
C ASP A 107 -9.08 -11.72 -0.92
N LEU A 108 -7.81 -11.34 -1.04
CA LEU A 108 -7.12 -10.59 -0.01
C LEU A 108 -7.17 -9.11 -0.36
N VAL A 109 -7.91 -8.34 0.41
CA VAL A 109 -8.05 -6.90 0.21
C VAL A 109 -7.12 -6.17 1.17
N LEU A 110 -6.00 -5.68 0.67
CA LEU A 110 -5.13 -4.77 1.40
C LEU A 110 -5.75 -3.38 1.39
N PHE A 111 -6.08 -2.86 2.56
CA PHE A 111 -6.47 -1.47 2.70
C PHE A 111 -5.22 -0.60 2.69
N GLY A 112 -5.14 0.25 1.66
CA GLY A 112 -4.01 1.15 1.47
C GLY A 112 -3.95 2.26 2.53
N ASN A 113 -2.86 2.97 2.52
CA ASN A 113 -2.68 4.22 3.25
C ASN A 113 -2.11 5.28 2.30
N ARG A 114 -2.04 6.51 2.76
CA ARG A 114 -1.59 7.63 1.93
C ARG A 114 -0.19 8.13 2.29
N VAL A 115 0.61 7.28 2.92
CA VAL A 115 1.97 7.65 3.39
C VAL A 115 2.86 8.14 2.25
N ASN A 116 2.82 7.47 1.10
CA ASN A 116 3.58 7.87 -0.09
C ASN A 116 2.83 8.85 -0.98
N THR A 117 1.52 9.04 -0.81
CA THR A 117 0.72 9.97 -1.62
C THR A 117 0.80 11.39 -1.08
N PHE A 118 0.66 11.54 0.24
CA PHE A 118 0.58 12.84 0.92
C PHE A 118 1.51 12.96 2.14
N GLY A 119 2.36 11.94 2.38
CA GLY A 119 3.32 11.96 3.47
C GLY A 119 4.59 12.75 3.14
N ALA A 120 5.56 12.70 4.05
CA ALA A 120 6.86 13.36 3.92
C ALA A 120 7.82 12.50 3.07
N VAL A 121 7.56 12.43 1.75
CA VAL A 121 8.24 11.54 0.80
C VAL A 121 9.69 11.91 0.47
N HIS A 122 10.23 12.90 1.15
CA HIS A 122 11.64 13.34 1.05
C HIS A 122 12.36 13.30 2.41
N MET A 123 11.70 12.79 3.45
CA MET A 123 12.28 12.71 4.78
C MET A 123 13.26 11.54 4.87
N VAL A 124 14.49 11.84 5.28
CA VAL A 124 15.54 10.84 5.55
C VAL A 124 15.58 10.58 7.06
N GLY A 125 15.59 9.31 7.45
CA GLY A 125 15.69 8.88 8.84
C GLY A 125 14.83 7.66 9.15
N GLU A 126 15.16 6.98 10.24
CA GLU A 126 14.48 5.74 10.63
C GLU A 126 13.22 5.99 11.49
N ASP A 127 12.98 7.21 11.95
CA ASP A 127 11.90 7.52 12.89
C ASP A 127 10.63 8.01 12.18
N ASP A 128 10.13 7.17 11.27
CA ASP A 128 8.89 7.43 10.51
C ASP A 128 7.61 7.32 11.36
N ARG A 129 7.74 7.14 12.66
CA ARG A 129 6.60 6.81 13.53
C ARG A 129 5.71 8.02 13.84
N PHE A 130 6.22 9.21 13.70
CA PHE A 130 5.48 10.41 14.02
C PHE A 130 5.78 11.53 13.02
N LEU A 131 4.81 11.78 12.15
CA LEU A 131 4.89 12.92 11.23
C LEU A 131 4.42 14.20 11.93
N ASN A 132 5.22 15.25 11.80
CA ASN A 132 4.94 16.59 12.33
C ASN A 132 5.34 17.64 11.27
N PRO A 133 5.04 18.94 11.46
CA PRO A 133 5.38 19.94 10.45
C PRO A 133 6.87 19.97 10.05
N GLY A 134 7.78 19.56 10.94
CA GLY A 134 9.20 19.45 10.65
C GLY A 134 9.55 18.30 9.70
N SER A 135 8.67 17.33 9.49
CA SER A 135 8.87 16.22 8.56
C SER A 135 8.82 16.67 7.08
N TRP A 136 8.22 17.83 6.80
CA TRP A 136 8.17 18.44 5.47
C TRP A 136 9.24 19.52 5.26
N ARG A 137 10.38 19.39 5.95
CA ARG A 137 11.53 20.26 5.71
C ARG A 137 12.09 20.07 4.31
N THR A 138 12.79 21.06 3.79
CA THR A 138 13.41 21.07 2.47
C THR A 138 14.91 21.35 2.52
N GLN A 139 15.52 21.15 3.67
CA GLN A 139 16.95 21.37 3.92
C GLN A 139 17.41 20.55 5.13
N ASP A 140 18.69 20.53 5.41
CA ASP A 140 19.39 19.77 6.44
C ASP A 140 19.50 18.26 6.13
N ASP A 141 20.20 17.54 6.98
CA ASP A 141 20.50 16.11 6.82
C ASP A 141 19.24 15.20 6.87
N GLY A 142 18.13 15.73 7.36
CA GLY A 142 16.85 15.02 7.42
C GLY A 142 16.02 15.11 6.14
N TRP A 143 16.58 15.66 5.03
CA TRP A 143 15.88 15.80 3.76
C TRP A 143 16.73 15.28 2.60
N SER A 144 16.05 14.73 1.58
CA SER A 144 16.65 14.28 0.34
C SER A 144 15.91 14.88 -0.87
N GLU A 145 16.65 15.26 -1.91
CA GLU A 145 16.04 15.60 -3.21
C GLU A 145 15.39 14.38 -3.89
N GLU A 146 15.89 13.19 -3.60
CA GLU A 146 15.33 11.94 -4.10
C GLU A 146 14.14 11.51 -3.26
N TYR A 147 13.22 10.77 -3.86
CA TYR A 147 12.10 10.21 -3.14
C TYR A 147 12.55 9.17 -2.11
N VAL A 148 12.10 9.34 -0.88
CA VAL A 148 12.25 8.38 0.24
C VAL A 148 10.88 7.78 0.50
N LEU A 149 10.59 6.65 -0.11
CA LEU A 149 9.27 6.03 -0.08
C LEU A 149 9.23 4.85 0.87
N GLN A 150 8.11 4.71 1.55
CA GLN A 150 7.85 3.55 2.39
C GLN A 150 7.34 2.38 1.56
N LYS A 151 7.69 1.16 1.99
CA LYS A 151 7.13 -0.06 1.40
C LYS A 151 5.62 -0.12 1.65
N VAL A 152 4.87 -0.54 0.65
CA VAL A 152 3.42 -0.78 0.71
C VAL A 152 3.12 -2.09 0.00
N GLY A 153 2.18 -2.87 0.51
CA GLY A 153 1.79 -4.14 -0.11
C GLY A 153 1.66 -5.28 0.90
N ILE A 154 1.19 -6.43 0.44
CA ILE A 154 1.36 -7.70 1.16
C ILE A 154 2.77 -8.17 0.84
N LEU A 155 3.72 -7.90 1.75
CA LEU A 155 5.16 -7.99 1.51
C LEU A 155 5.69 -9.43 1.44
N SER A 156 4.94 -10.39 1.98
CA SER A 156 5.23 -11.81 1.89
C SER A 156 3.98 -12.57 1.48
N ALA A 157 4.15 -13.59 0.65
CA ALA A 157 3.03 -14.42 0.26
C ALA A 157 2.32 -15.00 1.50
N PRO A 158 0.98 -14.99 1.55
CA PRO A 158 0.22 -15.60 2.62
C PRO A 158 0.42 -17.13 2.64
N VAL A 159 0.27 -17.71 3.82
CA VAL A 159 0.33 -19.15 4.02
C VAL A 159 -1.07 -19.64 4.37
N ILE A 160 -1.53 -20.70 3.69
CA ILE A 160 -2.82 -21.33 3.94
C ILE A 160 -2.56 -22.67 4.62
N VAL A 161 -3.01 -22.80 5.86
CA VAL A 161 -2.88 -24.03 6.65
C VAL A 161 -4.23 -24.71 6.71
N LEU A 162 -4.36 -25.85 6.02
CA LEU A 162 -5.61 -26.61 6.02
C LEU A 162 -5.87 -27.27 7.39
N ASN A 163 -7.09 -27.14 7.88
CA ASN A 163 -7.51 -27.83 9.09
C ASN A 163 -7.63 -29.33 8.81
N LYS A 164 -7.26 -30.15 9.81
CA LYS A 164 -7.29 -31.63 9.72
C LYS A 164 -8.67 -32.19 9.99
#